data_da67017add09817af86424e1571f883b
#
_entry.id   da67017add09817af86424e1571f883b
#
_cell.length_a   1.000
_cell.length_b   1.000
_cell.length_c   1.000
_cell.angle_alpha   90.00
_cell.angle_beta   90.00
_cell.angle_gamma   90.00
#
_symmetry.space_group_name_H-M   'P 1'
#
loop_
_entity.id
_entity.type
_entity.pdbx_description
1 polymer ?
#
loop_
_entity_poly.entity_id
_entity_poly.type
_entity_poly.pdbx_seq_one_letter_code
_entity_poly.pdbx_strand_id
1 'polypeptide(L)'
;MADKKNRLIKDKGQGVALRRLVKHAIMTVITGIIFLILTVAVNLVSSNAQSEQLNATKALNQYRNGSKSLTYSVQSYAVTGNKSYYNDYMKELNEDKSWEKAIEVLKSINIKSSEWEELNNISGLSDGLVPLEEKALECASGGDTETACSYVFSNEYEDTTSQINLLTDNVINKIQDRNSNKRKVLNIIMIVIQVLFIGAFVFIVNDILKIIRFARKELLVPVEKVSLQMAELADGNFKAPLDIKEDESEVGS
;
A
#
# COMPACT_ATOMS: atom_id res chain seq x y z
N MET A 1 19.64 -49.28 43.48
CA MET A 1 19.16 -47.95 43.90
C MET A 1 19.68 -46.80 43.01
N ALA A 2 20.93 -46.86 42.55
CA ALA A 2 21.53 -45.86 41.66
C ALA A 2 20.89 -45.81 40.27
N ASP A 3 20.50 -46.99 39.71
CA ASP A 3 19.94 -47.14 38.38
C ASP A 3 18.53 -46.51 38.28
N LYS A 4 17.68 -46.72 39.30
CA LYS A 4 16.36 -46.10 39.36
C LYS A 4 16.37 -44.58 39.46
N LYS A 5 17.43 -44.02 40.05
CA LYS A 5 17.66 -42.55 40.18
C LYS A 5 18.13 -41.94 38.86
N ASN A 6 18.95 -42.66 38.09
CA ASN A 6 19.37 -42.24 36.75
C ASN A 6 18.21 -42.27 35.74
N ARG A 7 17.32 -43.27 35.77
CA ARG A 7 16.11 -43.30 34.94
C ARG A 7 15.21 -42.11 35.20
N LEU A 8 14.90 -41.82 36.47
CA LEU A 8 14.08 -40.65 36.85
C LEU A 8 14.63 -39.30 36.43
N ILE A 9 15.97 -39.15 36.41
CA ILE A 9 16.65 -37.90 35.97
C ILE A 9 16.53 -37.74 34.48
N LYS A 10 16.52 -38.81 33.72
CA LYS A 10 16.50 -38.80 32.27
C LYS A 10 15.09 -38.66 31.70
N ASP A 11 14.10 -39.34 32.27
CA ASP A 11 12.65 -39.11 31.96
C ASP A 11 12.28 -37.62 32.17
N LYS A 12 12.82 -37.04 33.25
CA LYS A 12 12.72 -35.56 33.42
C LYS A 12 13.42 -34.77 32.31
N GLY A 13 14.52 -35.27 31.76
CA GLY A 13 15.26 -34.61 30.66
C GLY A 13 14.51 -34.64 29.33
N GLN A 14 13.92 -35.77 28.98
CA GLN A 14 13.12 -35.92 27.74
C GLN A 14 11.83 -35.12 27.81
N GLY A 15 11.09 -35.17 28.90
CA GLY A 15 9.92 -34.34 29.12
C GLY A 15 10.20 -32.84 29.07
N VAL A 16 11.37 -32.41 29.56
CA VAL A 16 11.84 -31.02 29.48
C VAL A 16 12.18 -30.65 28.05
N ALA A 17 12.84 -31.54 27.27
CA ALA A 17 13.15 -31.30 25.86
C ALA A 17 11.86 -31.19 25.00
N LEU A 18 10.91 -32.09 25.19
CA LEU A 18 9.62 -32.05 24.50
C LEU A 18 8.83 -30.76 24.83
N ARG A 19 8.77 -30.38 26.10
CA ARG A 19 8.14 -29.11 26.51
C ARG A 19 8.79 -27.89 25.87
N ARG A 20 10.12 -27.88 25.75
CA ARG A 20 10.84 -26.80 25.05
C ARG A 20 10.47 -26.74 23.57
N LEU A 21 10.46 -27.89 22.87
CA LEU A 21 10.07 -27.96 21.46
C LEU A 21 8.64 -27.48 21.23
N VAL A 22 7.69 -27.93 22.08
CA VAL A 22 6.29 -27.47 22.00
C VAL A 22 6.20 -25.95 22.26
N LYS A 23 6.93 -25.45 23.25
CA LYS A 23 6.99 -24.00 23.52
C LYS A 23 7.55 -23.20 22.34
N HIS A 24 8.62 -23.67 21.70
CA HIS A 24 9.16 -23.06 20.51
C HIS A 24 8.15 -23.11 19.34
N ALA A 25 7.49 -24.23 19.10
CA ALA A 25 6.46 -24.35 18.08
C ALA A 25 5.30 -23.36 18.29
N ILE A 26 4.81 -23.21 19.53
CA ILE A 26 3.76 -22.24 19.86
C ILE A 26 4.25 -20.80 19.62
N MET A 27 5.47 -20.47 20.07
CA MET A 27 6.05 -19.14 19.87
C MET A 27 6.20 -18.81 18.38
N THR A 28 6.64 -19.76 17.54
CA THR A 28 6.78 -19.56 16.10
C THR A 28 5.44 -19.34 15.42
N VAL A 29 4.38 -20.09 15.81
CA VAL A 29 3.02 -19.86 15.29
C VAL A 29 2.51 -18.48 15.67
N ILE A 30 2.69 -18.06 16.94
CA ILE A 30 2.29 -16.71 17.39
C ILE A 30 3.03 -15.63 16.59
N THR A 31 4.34 -15.79 16.41
CA THR A 31 5.16 -14.86 15.62
C THR A 31 4.66 -14.79 14.18
N GLY A 32 4.33 -15.93 13.55
CA GLY A 32 3.76 -15.99 12.21
C GLY A 32 2.42 -15.23 12.09
N ILE A 33 1.54 -15.36 13.07
CA ILE A 33 0.27 -14.64 13.12
C ILE A 33 0.50 -13.13 13.25
N ILE A 34 1.43 -12.70 14.10
CA ILE A 34 1.78 -11.28 14.27
C ILE A 34 2.30 -10.70 12.94
N PHE A 35 3.21 -11.41 12.24
CA PHE A 35 3.69 -10.98 10.93
C PHE A 35 2.60 -10.88 9.89
N LEU A 36 1.65 -11.81 9.88
CA LEU A 36 0.51 -11.78 8.97
C LEU A 36 -0.38 -10.55 9.22
N ILE A 37 -0.67 -10.25 10.49
CA ILE A 37 -1.45 -9.06 10.87
C ILE A 37 -0.72 -7.79 10.43
N LEU A 38 0.59 -7.69 10.67
CA LEU A 38 1.40 -6.55 10.26
C LEU A 38 1.41 -6.36 8.73
N THR A 39 1.55 -7.45 7.98
CA THR A 39 1.51 -7.41 6.51
C THR A 39 0.16 -6.89 6.01
N VAL A 40 -0.94 -7.38 6.56
CA VAL A 40 -2.29 -6.92 6.20
C VAL A 40 -2.46 -5.44 6.55
N ALA A 41 -2.05 -5.01 7.74
CA ALA A 41 -2.15 -3.61 8.16
C ALA A 41 -1.37 -2.67 7.23
N VAL A 42 -0.13 -3.00 6.87
CA VAL A 42 0.69 -2.19 5.95
C VAL A 42 0.10 -2.19 4.54
N ASN A 43 -0.45 -3.31 4.06
CA ASN A 43 -1.14 -3.36 2.77
C ASN A 43 -2.37 -2.44 2.73
N LEU A 44 -3.18 -2.40 3.79
CA LEU A 44 -4.33 -1.49 3.89
C LEU A 44 -3.89 -0.02 3.86
N VAL A 45 -2.85 0.34 4.63
CA VAL A 45 -2.31 1.71 4.64
C VAL A 45 -1.75 2.08 3.26
N SER A 46 -1.04 1.17 2.60
CA SER A 46 -0.49 1.39 1.26
C SER A 46 -1.59 1.56 0.21
N SER A 47 -2.64 0.74 0.27
CA SER A 47 -3.81 0.83 -0.63
C SER A 47 -4.53 2.17 -0.49
N ASN A 48 -4.76 2.62 0.76
CA ASN A 48 -5.38 3.91 1.02
C ASN A 48 -4.52 5.08 0.50
N ALA A 49 -3.21 5.05 0.73
CA ALA A 49 -2.29 6.06 0.23
C ALA A 49 -2.26 6.11 -1.31
N GLN A 50 -2.40 4.96 -1.99
CA GLN A 50 -2.48 4.89 -3.44
C GLN A 50 -3.79 5.47 -3.97
N SER A 51 -4.91 5.21 -3.30
CA SER A 51 -6.22 5.77 -3.65
C SER A 51 -6.22 7.30 -3.48
N GLU A 52 -5.70 7.82 -2.36
CA GLU A 52 -5.52 9.26 -2.14
C GLU A 52 -4.68 9.91 -3.25
N GLN A 53 -3.55 9.29 -3.63
CA GLN A 53 -2.69 9.80 -4.70
C GLN A 53 -3.42 9.85 -6.04
N LEU A 54 -4.18 8.80 -6.38
CA LEU A 54 -4.94 8.74 -7.62
C LEU A 54 -6.01 9.82 -7.66
N ASN A 55 -6.75 10.00 -6.57
CA ASN A 55 -7.79 11.01 -6.46
C ASN A 55 -7.20 12.42 -6.52
N ALA A 56 -6.09 12.68 -5.82
CA ALA A 56 -5.37 13.95 -5.92
C ALA A 56 -4.93 14.24 -7.35
N THR A 57 -4.31 13.27 -8.03
CA THR A 57 -3.84 13.43 -9.41
C THR A 57 -4.99 13.71 -10.37
N LYS A 58 -6.12 13.01 -10.24
CA LYS A 58 -7.31 13.25 -11.05
C LYS A 58 -7.88 14.64 -10.82
N ALA A 59 -8.04 15.04 -9.56
CA ALA A 59 -8.57 16.35 -9.21
C ALA A 59 -7.67 17.49 -9.72
N LEU A 60 -6.34 17.37 -9.54
CA LEU A 60 -5.39 18.39 -10.02
C LEU A 60 -5.37 18.49 -11.56
N ASN A 61 -5.49 17.37 -12.27
CA ASN A 61 -5.62 17.39 -13.72
C ASN A 61 -6.97 17.98 -14.17
N GLN A 62 -8.05 17.69 -13.44
CA GLN A 62 -9.37 18.29 -13.71
C GLN A 62 -9.33 19.81 -13.50
N TYR A 63 -8.72 20.27 -12.42
CA TYR A 63 -8.47 21.69 -12.15
C TYR A 63 -7.75 22.38 -13.31
N ARG A 64 -6.59 21.83 -13.73
CA ARG A 64 -5.79 22.35 -14.84
C ARG A 64 -6.55 22.37 -16.17
N ASN A 65 -7.28 21.28 -16.47
CA ASN A 65 -8.01 21.17 -17.73
C ASN A 65 -9.19 22.14 -17.78
N GLY A 66 -9.90 22.34 -16.67
CA GLY A 66 -10.97 23.34 -16.58
C GLY A 66 -10.46 24.75 -16.86
N SER A 67 -9.35 25.16 -16.22
CA SER A 67 -8.73 26.47 -16.46
C SER A 67 -8.31 26.63 -17.94
N LYS A 68 -7.63 25.64 -18.52
CA LYS A 68 -7.25 25.66 -19.94
C LYS A 68 -8.43 25.68 -20.90
N SER A 69 -9.53 24.99 -20.56
CA SER A 69 -10.76 24.99 -21.35
C SER A 69 -11.41 26.37 -21.41
N LEU A 70 -11.49 27.06 -20.28
CA LEU A 70 -12.01 28.43 -20.23
C LEU A 70 -11.17 29.39 -21.10
N THR A 71 -9.85 29.40 -20.90
CA THR A 71 -8.92 30.23 -21.69
C THR A 71 -9.04 29.93 -23.19
N TYR A 72 -9.01 28.65 -23.57
CA TYR A 72 -9.14 28.24 -24.98
C TYR A 72 -10.47 28.67 -25.59
N SER A 73 -11.56 28.48 -24.87
CA SER A 73 -12.90 28.79 -25.33
C SER A 73 -13.10 30.30 -25.53
N VAL A 74 -12.68 31.13 -24.57
CA VAL A 74 -12.81 32.60 -24.72
C VAL A 74 -11.92 33.14 -25.83
N GLN A 75 -10.69 32.70 -25.94
CA GLN A 75 -9.77 33.10 -27.01
C GLN A 75 -10.28 32.69 -28.38
N SER A 76 -10.78 31.43 -28.53
CA SER A 76 -11.34 30.93 -29.76
C SER A 76 -12.63 31.67 -30.16
N TYR A 77 -13.45 32.03 -29.18
CA TYR A 77 -14.64 32.85 -29.45
C TYR A 77 -14.27 34.25 -29.87
N ALA A 78 -13.31 34.89 -29.20
CA ALA A 78 -12.83 36.22 -29.54
C ALA A 78 -12.33 36.29 -31.03
N VAL A 79 -11.57 35.27 -31.46
CA VAL A 79 -11.01 35.21 -32.82
C VAL A 79 -12.07 34.91 -33.86
N THR A 80 -12.99 33.99 -33.57
CA THR A 80 -13.86 33.40 -34.61
C THR A 80 -15.31 33.89 -34.60
N GLY A 81 -15.78 34.44 -33.48
CA GLY A 81 -17.20 34.74 -33.26
C GLY A 81 -18.10 33.50 -33.23
N ASN A 82 -17.53 32.30 -33.26
CA ASN A 82 -18.31 31.05 -33.33
C ASN A 82 -18.92 30.74 -31.95
N LYS A 83 -20.25 30.77 -31.90
CA LYS A 83 -21.06 30.50 -30.70
C LYS A 83 -20.79 29.16 -30.04
N SER A 84 -20.22 28.17 -30.73
CA SER A 84 -19.83 26.92 -30.10
C SER A 84 -18.84 27.15 -28.94
N TYR A 85 -17.82 27.97 -29.16
CA TYR A 85 -16.83 28.28 -28.14
C TYR A 85 -17.41 29.10 -26.98
N TYR A 86 -18.38 30.00 -27.26
CA TYR A 86 -19.12 30.67 -26.21
C TYR A 86 -19.91 29.66 -25.35
N ASN A 87 -20.59 28.71 -26.00
CA ASN A 87 -21.33 27.68 -25.27
C ASN A 87 -20.41 26.77 -24.46
N ASP A 88 -19.23 26.42 -25.00
CA ASP A 88 -18.21 25.62 -24.27
C ASP A 88 -17.69 26.36 -23.04
N TYR A 89 -17.44 27.68 -23.17
CA TYR A 89 -17.05 28.51 -22.01
C TYR A 89 -18.13 28.55 -20.94
N MET A 90 -19.40 28.82 -21.35
CA MET A 90 -20.52 28.89 -20.40
C MET A 90 -20.85 27.54 -19.79
N LYS A 91 -20.64 26.45 -20.51
CA LYS A 91 -20.83 25.09 -20.02
C LYS A 91 -19.80 24.76 -18.93
N GLU A 92 -18.52 25.05 -19.16
CA GLU A 92 -17.48 24.83 -18.14
C GLU A 92 -17.75 25.67 -16.89
N LEU A 93 -18.16 26.93 -17.07
CA LEU A 93 -18.42 27.87 -15.97
C LEU A 93 -19.65 27.46 -15.13
N ASN A 94 -20.74 27.01 -15.75
CA ASN A 94 -22.04 26.85 -15.08
C ASN A 94 -22.42 25.38 -14.83
N GLU A 95 -21.99 24.44 -15.68
CA GLU A 95 -22.41 23.03 -15.63
C GLU A 95 -21.27 22.10 -15.24
N ASP A 96 -20.17 22.10 -15.98
CA ASP A 96 -19.06 21.17 -15.77
C ASP A 96 -18.32 21.53 -14.48
N LYS A 97 -18.07 22.81 -14.23
CA LYS A 97 -17.47 23.33 -12.99
C LYS A 97 -16.26 22.50 -12.56
N SER A 98 -15.40 22.20 -13.52
CA SER A 98 -14.27 21.29 -13.32
C SER A 98 -13.37 21.76 -12.20
N TRP A 99 -13.19 23.07 -12.10
CA TRP A 99 -12.41 23.70 -11.05
C TRP A 99 -13.04 23.50 -9.65
N GLU A 100 -14.34 23.81 -9.47
CA GLU A 100 -15.02 23.68 -8.18
C GLU A 100 -15.02 22.21 -7.72
N LYS A 101 -15.36 21.28 -8.63
CA LYS A 101 -15.37 19.84 -8.36
C LYS A 101 -13.98 19.33 -7.97
N ALA A 102 -12.93 19.83 -8.63
CA ALA A 102 -11.54 19.50 -8.28
C ALA A 102 -11.20 19.97 -6.85
N ILE A 103 -11.56 21.21 -6.50
CA ILE A 103 -11.33 21.76 -5.16
C ILE A 103 -12.10 20.95 -4.08
N GLU A 104 -13.32 20.51 -4.34
CA GLU A 104 -14.08 19.66 -3.42
C GLU A 104 -13.36 18.32 -3.15
N VAL A 105 -12.86 17.69 -4.20
CA VAL A 105 -12.08 16.46 -4.05
C VAL A 105 -10.79 16.74 -3.28
N LEU A 106 -10.08 17.84 -3.57
CA LEU A 106 -8.85 18.22 -2.86
C LEU A 106 -9.11 18.51 -1.39
N LYS A 107 -10.27 19.07 -1.02
CA LYS A 107 -10.69 19.26 0.39
C LYS A 107 -10.89 17.94 1.14
N SER A 108 -11.28 16.88 0.44
CA SER A 108 -11.49 15.55 1.04
C SER A 108 -10.20 14.79 1.29
N ILE A 109 -9.08 15.23 0.71
CA ILE A 109 -7.75 14.63 0.85
C ILE A 109 -6.81 15.54 1.64
N ASN A 110 -5.77 14.94 2.22
CA ASN A 110 -4.84 15.64 3.09
C ASN A 110 -3.87 16.54 2.29
N ILE A 111 -4.36 17.71 1.85
CA ILE A 111 -3.56 18.77 1.22
C ILE A 111 -2.94 19.65 2.32
N LYS A 112 -1.67 20.01 2.17
CA LYS A 112 -0.97 20.87 3.13
C LYS A 112 -1.44 22.32 3.03
N SER A 113 -1.36 23.06 4.13
CA SER A 113 -1.74 24.48 4.17
C SER A 113 -0.97 25.31 3.14
N SER A 114 0.33 25.04 2.91
CA SER A 114 1.13 25.72 1.89
C SER A 114 0.69 25.42 0.45
N GLU A 115 0.19 24.20 0.20
CA GLU A 115 -0.37 23.83 -1.11
C GLU A 115 -1.73 24.49 -1.34
N TRP A 116 -2.53 24.65 -0.28
CA TRP A 116 -3.78 25.42 -0.31
C TRP A 116 -3.54 26.91 -0.58
N GLU A 117 -2.52 27.49 0.02
CA GLU A 117 -2.15 28.89 -0.22
C GLU A 117 -1.77 29.12 -1.68
N GLU A 118 -1.00 28.21 -2.28
CA GLU A 118 -0.66 28.26 -3.70
C GLU A 118 -1.90 28.12 -4.59
N LEU A 119 -2.83 27.19 -4.30
CA LEU A 119 -4.07 27.02 -5.04
C LEU A 119 -4.99 28.26 -4.94
N ASN A 120 -5.08 28.87 -3.76
CA ASN A 120 -5.84 30.11 -3.56
C ASN A 120 -5.23 31.28 -4.33
N ASN A 121 -3.89 31.37 -4.41
CA ASN A 121 -3.22 32.37 -5.23
C ASN A 121 -3.54 32.21 -6.71
N ILE A 122 -3.52 30.96 -7.22
CA ILE A 122 -3.90 30.67 -8.62
C ILE A 122 -5.36 31.05 -8.87
N SER A 123 -6.26 30.76 -7.93
CA SER A 123 -7.67 31.18 -8.01
C SER A 123 -7.79 32.70 -8.12
N GLY A 124 -7.08 33.45 -7.27
CA GLY A 124 -7.09 34.90 -7.31
C GLY A 124 -6.59 35.49 -8.63
N LEU A 125 -5.56 34.85 -9.24
CA LEU A 125 -5.11 35.25 -10.57
C LEU A 125 -6.16 34.96 -11.65
N SER A 126 -6.83 33.80 -11.58
CA SER A 126 -7.92 33.46 -12.50
C SER A 126 -9.10 34.44 -12.38
N ASP A 127 -9.50 34.78 -11.16
CA ASP A 127 -10.56 35.75 -10.90
C ASP A 127 -10.21 37.14 -11.46
N GLY A 128 -8.92 37.48 -11.47
CA GLY A 128 -8.42 38.72 -12.08
C GLY A 128 -8.57 38.79 -13.60
N LEU A 129 -8.67 37.63 -14.29
CA LEU A 129 -8.89 37.56 -15.75
C LEU A 129 -10.34 37.74 -16.15
N VAL A 130 -11.30 37.42 -15.27
CA VAL A 130 -12.75 37.43 -15.56
C VAL A 130 -13.22 38.76 -16.19
N PRO A 131 -12.82 39.96 -15.72
CA PRO A 131 -13.24 41.22 -16.33
C PRO A 131 -12.76 41.38 -17.77
N LEU A 132 -11.61 40.82 -18.14
CA LEU A 132 -11.08 40.86 -19.50
C LEU A 132 -11.85 39.86 -20.40
N GLU A 133 -12.15 38.69 -19.87
CA GLU A 133 -12.93 37.65 -20.54
C GLU A 133 -14.36 38.12 -20.83
N GLU A 134 -15.05 38.71 -19.84
CA GLU A 134 -16.39 39.27 -20.02
C GLU A 134 -16.45 40.32 -21.12
N LYS A 135 -15.49 41.25 -21.13
CA LYS A 135 -15.40 42.25 -22.20
C LYS A 135 -15.17 41.63 -23.59
N ALA A 136 -14.27 40.64 -23.66
CA ALA A 136 -13.98 39.95 -24.89
C ALA A 136 -15.25 39.20 -25.42
N LEU A 137 -15.99 38.53 -24.52
CA LEU A 137 -17.23 37.83 -24.85
C LEU A 137 -18.31 38.83 -25.35
N GLU A 138 -18.44 39.98 -24.72
CA GLU A 138 -19.38 41.03 -25.11
C GLU A 138 -19.04 41.56 -26.49
N CYS A 139 -17.77 41.99 -26.75
CA CYS A 139 -17.32 42.50 -28.06
C CYS A 139 -17.52 41.46 -29.17
N ALA A 140 -17.08 40.20 -28.93
CA ALA A 140 -17.25 39.12 -29.92
C ALA A 140 -18.71 38.83 -30.23
N SER A 141 -19.62 38.92 -29.24
CA SER A 141 -21.06 38.75 -29.46
C SER A 141 -21.66 39.84 -30.31
N GLY A 142 -21.11 41.04 -30.26
CA GLY A 142 -21.45 42.19 -31.12
C GLY A 142 -20.81 42.13 -32.50
N GLY A 143 -19.96 41.18 -32.79
CA GLY A 143 -19.23 41.03 -34.06
C GLY A 143 -17.90 41.80 -34.11
N ASP A 144 -17.50 42.46 -33.04
CA ASP A 144 -16.23 43.15 -32.93
C ASP A 144 -15.12 42.21 -32.40
N THR A 145 -14.65 41.37 -33.29
CA THR A 145 -13.60 40.38 -32.96
C THR A 145 -12.22 41.04 -32.77
N GLU A 146 -11.98 42.19 -33.39
CA GLU A 146 -10.70 42.89 -33.20
C GLU A 146 -10.56 43.41 -31.78
N THR A 147 -11.57 44.11 -31.26
CA THR A 147 -11.59 44.56 -29.87
C THR A 147 -11.62 43.40 -28.90
N ALA A 148 -12.38 42.32 -29.17
CA ALA A 148 -12.40 41.12 -28.37
C ALA A 148 -11.01 40.50 -28.21
N CYS A 149 -10.28 40.34 -29.33
CA CYS A 149 -8.90 39.87 -29.32
C CYS A 149 -7.96 40.75 -28.48
N SER A 150 -8.15 42.07 -28.54
CA SER A 150 -7.29 43.00 -27.77
C SER A 150 -7.33 42.79 -26.26
N TYR A 151 -8.41 42.20 -25.73
CA TYR A 151 -8.52 41.83 -24.31
C TYR A 151 -7.82 40.48 -23.98
N VAL A 152 -8.14 39.39 -24.70
CA VAL A 152 -7.68 38.06 -24.38
C VAL A 152 -6.34 37.65 -24.99
N PHE A 153 -5.71 38.55 -25.78
CA PHE A 153 -4.33 38.50 -26.26
C PHE A 153 -3.51 39.71 -25.83
N SER A 154 -3.98 40.46 -24.81
CA SER A 154 -3.19 41.48 -24.18
C SER A 154 -1.99 40.88 -23.43
N ASN A 155 -0.91 41.63 -23.31
CA ASN A 155 0.23 41.17 -22.51
C ASN A 155 -0.18 40.81 -21.07
N GLU A 156 -1.08 41.60 -20.47
CA GLU A 156 -1.61 41.30 -19.13
C GLU A 156 -2.31 39.94 -19.05
N TYR A 157 -3.16 39.63 -20.04
CA TYR A 157 -3.88 38.35 -20.09
C TYR A 157 -2.91 37.17 -20.33
N GLU A 158 -2.00 37.30 -21.30
CA GLU A 158 -1.03 36.27 -21.64
C GLU A 158 -0.04 36.01 -20.50
N ASP A 159 0.50 37.04 -19.87
CA ASP A 159 1.41 36.93 -18.74
C ASP A 159 0.71 36.24 -17.55
N THR A 160 -0.52 36.69 -17.23
CA THR A 160 -1.28 36.13 -16.12
C THR A 160 -1.66 34.65 -16.39
N THR A 161 -2.10 34.32 -17.60
CA THR A 161 -2.40 32.94 -17.99
C THR A 161 -1.16 32.05 -17.94
N SER A 162 -0.02 32.56 -18.40
CA SER A 162 1.26 31.86 -18.31
C SER A 162 1.67 31.61 -16.85
N GLN A 163 1.48 32.60 -15.98
CA GLN A 163 1.73 32.47 -14.55
C GLN A 163 0.80 31.44 -13.89
N ILE A 164 -0.50 31.46 -14.20
CA ILE A 164 -1.48 30.47 -13.73
C ILE A 164 -1.03 29.05 -14.13
N ASN A 165 -0.65 28.84 -15.39
CA ASN A 165 -0.19 27.56 -15.88
C ASN A 165 1.06 27.07 -15.14
N LEU A 166 2.07 27.94 -14.98
CA LEU A 166 3.31 27.61 -14.28
C LEU A 166 3.07 27.26 -12.82
N LEU A 167 2.30 28.07 -12.10
CA LEU A 167 1.97 27.83 -10.70
C LEU A 167 1.15 26.54 -10.53
N THR A 168 0.19 26.31 -11.41
CA THR A 168 -0.63 25.08 -11.42
C THR A 168 0.24 23.84 -11.61
N ASP A 169 1.15 23.86 -12.59
CA ASP A 169 2.06 22.73 -12.83
C ASP A 169 3.02 22.52 -11.64
N ASN A 170 3.48 23.59 -11.01
CA ASN A 170 4.33 23.51 -9.82
C ASN A 170 3.60 22.87 -8.63
N VAL A 171 2.35 23.29 -8.35
CA VAL A 171 1.54 22.69 -7.27
C VAL A 171 1.25 21.21 -7.55
N ILE A 172 0.89 20.89 -8.79
CA ILE A 172 0.65 19.49 -9.21
C ILE A 172 1.89 18.65 -8.95
N ASN A 173 3.04 19.07 -9.43
CA ASN A 173 4.30 18.35 -9.26
C ASN A 173 4.66 18.18 -7.78
N LYS A 174 4.53 19.24 -6.99
CA LYS A 174 4.81 19.23 -5.55
C LYS A 174 3.94 18.21 -4.79
N ILE A 175 2.64 18.17 -5.08
CA ILE A 175 1.71 17.21 -4.46
C ILE A 175 2.00 15.80 -4.93
N GLN A 176 2.27 15.59 -6.23
CA GLN A 176 2.60 14.29 -6.78
C GLN A 176 3.92 13.73 -6.23
N ASP A 177 4.96 14.55 -6.14
CA ASP A 177 6.26 14.16 -5.58
C ASP A 177 6.16 13.78 -4.11
N ARG A 178 5.41 14.56 -3.32
CA ARG A 178 5.15 14.25 -1.92
C ARG A 178 4.45 12.88 -1.77
N ASN A 179 3.43 12.65 -2.56
CA ASN A 179 2.67 11.40 -2.51
C ASN A 179 3.50 10.20 -3.02
N SER A 180 4.30 10.41 -4.09
CA SER A 180 5.23 9.41 -4.60
C SER A 180 6.29 9.03 -3.55
N ASN A 181 6.86 9.99 -2.85
CA ASN A 181 7.84 9.73 -1.79
C ASN A 181 7.23 8.97 -0.62
N LYS A 182 6.01 9.34 -0.18
CA LYS A 182 5.26 8.59 0.84
C LYS A 182 5.07 7.12 0.42
N ARG A 183 4.71 6.88 -0.84
CA ARG A 183 4.54 5.53 -1.39
C ARG A 183 5.85 4.75 -1.45
N LYS A 184 6.97 5.38 -1.85
CA LYS A 184 8.29 4.74 -1.84
C LYS A 184 8.68 4.26 -0.45
N VAL A 185 8.48 5.08 0.57
CA VAL A 185 8.76 4.70 1.97
C VAL A 185 7.89 3.52 2.40
N LEU A 186 6.58 3.54 2.12
CA LEU A 186 5.68 2.43 2.44
C LEU A 186 6.10 1.12 1.73
N ASN A 187 6.50 1.20 0.45
CA ASN A 187 6.98 0.04 -0.28
C ASN A 187 8.27 -0.54 0.32
N ILE A 188 9.21 0.31 0.75
CA ILE A 188 10.43 -0.15 1.42
C ILE A 188 10.07 -0.86 2.74
N ILE A 189 9.15 -0.30 3.54
CA ILE A 189 8.68 -0.93 4.77
C ILE A 189 8.06 -2.30 4.47
N MET A 190 7.23 -2.42 3.43
CA MET A 190 6.64 -3.69 3.00
C MET A 190 7.70 -4.72 2.62
N ILE A 191 8.72 -4.34 1.84
CA ILE A 191 9.81 -5.23 1.45
C ILE A 191 10.57 -5.73 2.69
N VAL A 192 10.88 -4.84 3.63
CA VAL A 192 11.56 -5.23 4.89
C VAL A 192 10.73 -6.23 5.68
N ILE A 193 9.42 -5.99 5.83
CA ILE A 193 8.51 -6.91 6.52
C ILE A 193 8.48 -8.28 5.81
N GLN A 194 8.42 -8.30 4.47
CA GLN A 194 8.42 -9.55 3.70
C GLN A 194 9.71 -10.34 3.87
N VAL A 195 10.86 -9.68 3.85
CA VAL A 195 12.17 -10.32 4.07
C VAL A 195 12.26 -10.93 5.47
N LEU A 196 11.81 -10.18 6.50
CA LEU A 196 11.75 -10.69 7.87
C LEU A 196 10.79 -11.89 8.00
N PHE A 197 9.64 -11.84 7.32
CA PHE A 197 8.69 -12.96 7.30
C PHE A 197 9.28 -14.21 6.67
N ILE A 198 9.98 -14.09 5.52
CA ILE A 198 10.66 -15.22 4.88
C ILE A 198 11.71 -15.82 5.81
N GLY A 199 12.52 -14.98 6.47
CA GLY A 199 13.49 -15.43 7.48
C GLY A 199 12.84 -16.19 8.63
N ALA A 200 11.75 -15.68 9.18
CA ALA A 200 10.97 -16.34 10.24
C ALA A 200 10.38 -17.67 9.74
N PHE A 201 9.86 -17.72 8.52
CA PHE A 201 9.32 -18.93 7.92
C PHE A 201 10.36 -20.03 7.78
N VAL A 202 11.56 -19.70 7.30
CA VAL A 202 12.70 -20.65 7.22
C VAL A 202 13.04 -21.20 8.60
N PHE A 203 13.01 -20.35 9.62
CA PHE A 203 13.26 -20.76 11.02
C PHE A 203 12.19 -21.74 11.52
N ILE A 204 10.91 -21.47 11.25
CA ILE A 204 9.79 -22.33 11.59
C ILE A 204 9.95 -23.72 10.93
N VAL A 205 10.25 -23.77 9.64
CA VAL A 205 10.46 -25.03 8.91
C VAL A 205 11.59 -25.84 9.53
N ASN A 206 12.69 -25.18 9.89
CA ASN A 206 13.84 -25.85 10.52
C ASN A 206 13.48 -26.44 11.89
N ASP A 207 12.69 -25.74 12.69
CA ASP A 207 12.23 -26.23 13.99
C ASP A 207 11.25 -27.41 13.85
N ILE A 208 10.32 -27.35 12.88
CA ILE A 208 9.43 -28.48 12.55
C ILE A 208 10.24 -29.72 12.14
N LEU A 209 11.27 -29.55 11.31
CA LEU A 209 12.13 -30.67 10.90
C LEU A 209 12.89 -31.26 12.09
N LYS A 210 13.33 -30.47 13.05
CA LYS A 210 13.94 -30.96 14.30
C LYS A 210 12.94 -31.77 15.14
N ILE A 211 11.72 -31.28 15.28
CA ILE A 211 10.65 -31.98 16.01
C ILE A 211 10.34 -33.33 15.36
N ILE A 212 10.19 -33.38 14.03
CA ILE A 212 9.92 -34.62 13.28
C ILE A 212 11.08 -35.62 13.46
N ARG A 213 12.34 -35.15 13.35
CA ARG A 213 13.51 -36.04 13.56
C ARG A 213 13.57 -36.58 14.98
N PHE A 214 13.27 -35.77 15.96
CA PHE A 214 13.21 -36.17 17.38
C PHE A 214 12.10 -37.21 17.57
N ALA A 215 10.88 -36.93 17.14
CA ALA A 215 9.74 -37.84 17.29
C ALA A 215 10.00 -39.21 16.60
N ARG A 216 10.60 -39.18 15.40
CA ARG A 216 10.92 -40.41 14.66
C ARG A 216 11.97 -41.26 15.41
N LYS A 217 13.05 -40.61 15.91
CA LYS A 217 14.17 -41.31 16.52
C LYS A 217 13.82 -41.82 17.92
N GLU A 218 13.17 -41.01 18.73
CA GLU A 218 12.95 -41.30 20.17
C GLU A 218 11.60 -41.96 20.47
N LEU A 219 10.62 -41.92 19.53
CA LEU A 219 9.30 -42.49 19.75
C LEU A 219 8.95 -43.55 18.72
N LEU A 220 8.99 -43.26 17.41
CA LEU A 220 8.48 -44.14 16.38
C LEU A 220 9.35 -45.39 16.22
N VAL A 221 10.66 -45.25 16.11
CA VAL A 221 11.57 -46.38 15.85
C VAL A 221 11.59 -47.39 17.01
N PRO A 222 11.63 -46.98 18.28
CA PRO A 222 11.52 -47.91 19.39
C PRO A 222 10.17 -48.63 19.45
N VAL A 223 9.05 -47.92 19.21
CA VAL A 223 7.71 -48.52 19.22
C VAL A 223 7.57 -49.57 18.09
N GLU A 224 8.05 -49.29 16.90
CA GLU A 224 8.05 -50.23 15.76
C GLU A 224 8.86 -51.49 16.06
N LYS A 225 10.03 -51.33 16.67
CA LYS A 225 10.83 -52.50 17.12
C LYS A 225 10.15 -53.35 18.14
N VAL A 226 9.53 -52.74 19.15
CA VAL A 226 8.74 -53.49 20.18
C VAL A 226 7.56 -54.18 19.54
N SER A 227 6.85 -53.52 18.64
CA SER A 227 5.70 -54.13 17.91
C SER A 227 6.11 -55.32 17.07
N LEU A 228 7.21 -55.24 16.33
CA LEU A 228 7.76 -56.35 15.55
C LEU A 228 8.18 -57.54 16.44
N GLN A 229 8.83 -57.28 17.54
CA GLN A 229 9.23 -58.31 18.49
C GLN A 229 8.03 -58.97 19.17
N MET A 230 6.98 -58.20 19.49
CA MET A 230 5.74 -58.76 20.01
C MET A 230 5.03 -59.64 18.97
N ALA A 231 5.05 -59.27 17.69
CA ALA A 231 4.51 -60.07 16.61
C ALA A 231 5.26 -61.42 16.46
N GLU A 232 6.59 -61.39 16.50
CA GLU A 232 7.42 -62.61 16.46
C GLU A 232 7.17 -63.53 17.67
N LEU A 233 6.97 -62.98 18.86
CA LEU A 233 6.61 -63.73 20.05
C LEU A 233 5.21 -64.36 19.94
N ALA A 234 4.24 -63.63 19.34
CA ALA A 234 2.90 -64.14 19.09
C ALA A 234 2.87 -65.32 18.09
N ASP A 235 3.80 -65.30 17.12
CA ASP A 235 3.98 -66.40 16.14
C ASP A 235 4.76 -67.61 16.72
N GLY A 236 5.05 -67.63 18.02
CA GLY A 236 5.69 -68.74 18.71
C GLY A 236 7.22 -68.78 18.62
N ASN A 237 7.85 -67.76 18.14
CA ASN A 237 9.31 -67.68 18.05
C ASN A 237 9.93 -67.06 19.35
N PHE A 238 9.97 -67.89 20.40
CA PHE A 238 10.50 -67.51 21.71
C PHE A 238 12.04 -67.41 21.78
N LYS A 239 12.74 -67.69 20.67
CA LYS A 239 14.21 -67.62 20.62
C LYS A 239 14.75 -66.37 20.00
N ALA A 240 13.88 -65.42 19.54
CA ALA A 240 14.31 -64.12 19.08
C ALA A 240 14.95 -63.36 20.27
N PRO A 241 16.23 -62.94 20.19
CA PRO A 241 16.80 -62.16 21.27
C PRO A 241 15.99 -60.86 21.37
N LEU A 242 15.52 -60.54 22.56
CA LEU A 242 14.97 -59.23 22.89
C LEU A 242 16.14 -58.21 22.76
N ASP A 243 16.37 -57.72 21.53
CA ASP A 243 17.33 -56.65 21.28
C ASP A 243 16.69 -55.29 21.62
N ILE A 244 16.07 -55.25 22.75
CA ILE A 244 15.72 -54.01 23.44
C ILE A 244 16.99 -53.66 24.23
N LYS A 245 17.92 -52.96 23.59
CA LYS A 245 18.90 -52.21 24.39
C LYS A 245 18.08 -51.37 25.34
N GLU A 246 18.35 -51.46 26.63
CA GLU A 246 17.93 -50.46 27.60
C GLU A 246 18.45 -49.11 27.09
N ASP A 247 17.76 -48.60 26.04
CA ASP A 247 18.04 -47.25 25.66
C ASP A 247 17.25 -46.37 26.62
N GLU A 248 17.71 -45.25 26.77
CA GLU A 248 17.28 -44.28 27.74
C GLU A 248 16.03 -43.49 27.28
N SER A 249 15.21 -44.06 26.34
CA SER A 249 13.95 -43.48 25.85
C SER A 249 12.75 -43.95 26.71
N GLU A 250 11.66 -43.19 26.71
CA GLU A 250 10.42 -43.56 27.44
C GLU A 250 9.81 -44.88 26.98
N VAL A 251 10.26 -45.40 25.85
CA VAL A 251 9.77 -46.67 25.23
C VAL A 251 10.70 -47.82 25.50
N GLY A 252 11.96 -47.60 25.90
CA GLY A 252 12.96 -48.64 26.22
C GLY A 252 13.11 -48.92 27.71
N SER A 253 12.25 -48.38 28.60
CA SER A 253 12.29 -48.55 30.04
C SER A 253 11.32 -49.64 30.56
#